data_cad0ed31623a4cf12662f03eed28a947
#
_entry.id   cad0ed31623a4cf12662f03eed28a947
#
_cell.length_a   1.000
_cell.length_b   1.000
_cell.length_c   1.000
_cell.angle_alpha   90.00
_cell.angle_beta   90.00
_cell.angle_gamma   90.00
#
_symmetry.space_group_name_H-M   'P 1'
#
loop_
_entity.id
_entity.type
_entity.pdbx_description
1 polymer ?
#
loop_
_entity_poly.entity_id
_entity_poly.type
_entity_poly.pdbx_seq_one_letter_code
_entity_poly.pdbx_strand_id
1 'polypeptide(L)'
;MSAVTESFVASHRADDAGDLFGIAEIAAEFGISTRTIRFYETKGLLSPRRINGARVFSRRDRARLILILRAKAIGSSLAEIKHYLELYGAHGEGRATQLRFVIDRTEAAIKDLEARRDNIETTLAELRLINRMSRRTLDGLKEKQLKS
;
A
#
# COMPACT_ATOMS: atom_id res chain seq x y z
N MET A 1 6.85 12.12 5.74
CA MET A 1 6.30 11.41 4.55
C MET A 1 7.36 10.47 4.03
N SER A 2 6.98 9.34 3.47
CA SER A 2 7.97 8.44 2.87
C SER A 2 8.47 9.02 1.54
N ALA A 3 9.73 8.71 1.17
CA ALA A 3 10.33 9.11 -0.11
C ALA A 3 9.45 8.76 -1.33
N VAL A 4 8.64 7.71 -1.21
CA VAL A 4 7.69 7.26 -2.23
C VAL A 4 6.53 8.25 -2.40
N THR A 5 6.04 8.82 -1.30
CA THR A 5 4.94 9.82 -1.33
C THR A 5 5.41 11.13 -1.94
N GLU A 6 6.64 11.55 -1.62
CA GLU A 6 7.25 12.75 -2.21
C GLU A 6 7.53 12.58 -3.70
N SER A 7 8.04 11.42 -4.09
CA SER A 7 8.26 11.08 -5.50
C SER A 7 6.95 11.05 -6.30
N PHE A 8 5.85 10.62 -5.70
CA PHE A 8 4.52 10.65 -6.31
C PHE A 8 4.05 12.08 -6.58
N VAL A 9 4.13 12.96 -5.59
CA VAL A 9 3.72 14.37 -5.73
C VAL A 9 4.59 15.09 -6.78
N ALA A 10 5.88 14.79 -6.82
CA ALA A 10 6.80 15.37 -7.81
C ALA A 10 6.51 14.88 -9.24
N SER A 11 6.21 13.58 -9.43
CA SER A 11 5.95 13.01 -10.75
C SER A 11 4.63 13.44 -11.38
N HIS A 12 3.66 13.89 -10.57
CA HIS A 12 2.41 14.48 -11.08
C HIS A 12 2.59 15.87 -11.69
N ARG A 13 3.73 16.51 -11.45
CA ARG A 13 4.07 17.86 -11.96
C ARG A 13 4.99 17.86 -13.15
N ALA A 14 5.55 16.72 -13.52
CA ALA A 14 6.51 16.63 -14.63
C ALA A 14 5.82 16.24 -15.92
N ASP A 15 6.03 17.03 -16.96
CA ASP A 15 5.64 16.71 -18.32
C ASP A 15 6.24 15.38 -18.80
N ASP A 16 5.54 14.73 -19.72
CA ASP A 16 5.84 13.41 -20.32
C ASP A 16 7.20 13.31 -21.05
N ALA A 17 7.97 14.38 -21.08
CA ALA A 17 9.29 14.45 -21.74
C ALA A 17 10.41 14.05 -20.79
N GLY A 18 10.41 12.79 -20.31
CA GLY A 18 11.40 12.34 -19.35
C GLY A 18 11.87 10.91 -19.55
N ASP A 19 12.46 10.40 -18.52
CA ASP A 19 13.08 9.07 -18.49
C ASP A 19 12.08 7.97 -18.83
N LEU A 20 12.57 6.96 -19.55
CA LEU A 20 11.85 5.75 -19.85
C LEU A 20 12.42 4.60 -19.01
N PHE A 21 11.55 3.75 -18.52
CA PHE A 21 11.89 2.63 -17.64
C PHE A 21 11.47 1.31 -18.28
N GLY A 22 12.35 0.32 -18.22
CA GLY A 22 12.02 -1.06 -18.62
C GLY A 22 11.20 -1.77 -17.53
N ILE A 23 10.49 -2.83 -17.89
CA ILE A 23 9.68 -3.59 -16.96
C ILE A 23 10.50 -4.21 -15.83
N ALA A 24 11.68 -4.74 -16.13
CA ALA A 24 12.58 -5.34 -15.13
C ALA A 24 13.10 -4.27 -14.15
N GLU A 25 13.41 -3.08 -14.64
CA GLU A 25 13.87 -1.94 -13.86
C GLU A 25 12.79 -1.47 -12.86
N ILE A 26 11.57 -1.28 -13.34
CA ILE A 26 10.42 -0.89 -12.49
C ILE A 26 10.08 -1.98 -11.48
N ALA A 27 10.09 -3.24 -11.89
CA ALA A 27 9.84 -4.36 -11.00
C ALA A 27 10.84 -4.41 -9.84
N ALA A 28 12.13 -4.22 -10.16
CA ALA A 28 13.19 -4.18 -9.16
C ALA A 28 13.05 -2.98 -8.22
N GLU A 29 12.71 -1.80 -8.74
CA GLU A 29 12.52 -0.58 -7.94
C GLU A 29 11.43 -0.76 -6.87
N PHE A 30 10.31 -1.38 -7.22
CA PHE A 30 9.17 -1.54 -6.32
C PHE A 30 9.13 -2.88 -5.58
N GLY A 31 10.08 -3.75 -5.82
CA GLY A 31 10.14 -5.06 -5.18
C GLY A 31 8.97 -5.98 -5.55
N ILE A 32 8.48 -5.86 -6.77
CA ILE A 32 7.40 -6.69 -7.32
C ILE A 32 7.87 -7.47 -8.54
N SER A 33 7.13 -8.51 -8.91
CA SER A 33 7.45 -9.29 -10.09
C SER A 33 7.01 -8.60 -11.39
N THR A 34 7.69 -8.88 -12.49
CA THR A 34 7.25 -8.44 -13.81
C THR A 34 5.87 -9.00 -14.17
N ARG A 35 5.56 -10.19 -13.68
CA ARG A 35 4.24 -10.80 -13.82
C ARG A 35 3.13 -9.97 -13.19
N THR A 36 3.36 -9.40 -12.02
CA THR A 36 2.43 -8.50 -11.34
C THR A 36 2.15 -7.25 -12.18
N ILE A 37 3.19 -6.65 -12.76
CA ILE A 37 3.06 -5.49 -13.65
C ILE A 37 2.24 -5.83 -14.89
N ARG A 38 2.51 -6.96 -15.53
CA ARG A 38 1.74 -7.45 -16.68
C ARG A 38 0.28 -7.72 -16.31
N PHE A 39 0.03 -8.21 -15.12
CA PHE A 39 -1.33 -8.41 -14.61
C PHE A 39 -2.09 -7.08 -14.52
N TYR A 40 -1.46 -6.02 -14.01
CA TYR A 40 -2.09 -4.69 -13.96
C TYR A 40 -2.36 -4.13 -15.36
N GLU A 41 -1.46 -4.37 -16.31
CA GLU A 41 -1.69 -4.03 -17.72
C GLU A 41 -2.90 -4.77 -18.28
N THR A 42 -3.00 -6.08 -18.06
CA THR A 42 -4.14 -6.91 -18.48
C THR A 42 -5.46 -6.41 -17.89
N LYS A 43 -5.46 -5.92 -16.66
CA LYS A 43 -6.63 -5.35 -16.00
C LYS A 43 -6.96 -3.90 -16.41
N GLY A 44 -6.19 -3.33 -17.32
CA GLY A 44 -6.41 -1.97 -17.81
C GLY A 44 -5.97 -0.87 -16.85
N LEU A 45 -5.15 -1.20 -15.85
CA LEU A 45 -4.63 -0.23 -14.89
C LEU A 45 -3.38 0.48 -15.39
N LEU A 46 -2.61 -0.16 -16.26
CA LEU A 46 -1.39 0.35 -16.89
C LEU A 46 -1.49 0.18 -18.41
N SER A 47 -0.92 1.12 -19.14
CA SER A 47 -0.86 1.09 -20.61
C SER A 47 0.53 1.54 -21.08
N PRO A 48 1.58 0.75 -20.86
CA PRO A 48 2.93 1.10 -21.30
C PRO A 48 3.03 1.10 -22.82
N ARG A 49 3.90 1.93 -23.34
CA ARG A 49 4.27 1.89 -24.76
C ARG A 49 5.10 0.63 -25.06
N ARG A 50 5.15 0.27 -26.32
CA ARG A 50 6.07 -0.75 -26.83
C ARG A 50 7.07 -0.13 -27.79
N ILE A 51 8.35 -0.37 -27.53
CA ILE A 51 9.45 0.02 -28.41
C ILE A 51 10.21 -1.27 -28.75
N ASN A 52 10.28 -1.61 -30.04
CA ASN A 52 10.88 -2.86 -30.51
C ASN A 52 10.36 -4.12 -29.77
N GLY A 53 9.06 -4.15 -29.50
CA GLY A 53 8.40 -5.25 -28.81
C GLY A 53 8.54 -5.26 -27.28
N ALA A 54 9.39 -4.41 -26.72
CA ALA A 54 9.59 -4.30 -25.27
C ALA A 54 8.66 -3.25 -24.66
N ARG A 55 8.15 -3.52 -23.45
CA ARG A 55 7.38 -2.56 -22.66
C ARG A 55 8.28 -1.46 -22.16
N VAL A 56 7.83 -0.22 -22.34
CA VAL A 56 8.54 0.97 -21.87
C VAL A 56 7.57 1.83 -21.06
N PHE A 57 7.96 2.14 -19.84
CA PHE A 57 7.15 2.90 -18.89
C PHE A 57 7.65 4.33 -18.79
N SER A 58 6.74 5.29 -18.90
CA SER A 58 7.01 6.71 -18.69
C SER A 58 7.03 7.05 -17.19
N ARG A 59 7.41 8.27 -16.86
CA ARG A 59 7.26 8.79 -15.49
C ARG A 59 5.81 8.76 -15.02
N ARG A 60 4.88 9.03 -15.93
CA ARG A 60 3.44 8.96 -15.65
C ARG A 60 3.01 7.52 -15.32
N ASP A 61 3.46 6.55 -16.08
CA ASP A 61 3.22 5.12 -15.80
C ASP A 61 3.79 4.72 -14.45
N ARG A 62 4.99 5.18 -14.13
CA ARG A 62 5.63 4.94 -12.83
C ARG A 62 4.81 5.52 -11.67
N ALA A 63 4.36 6.78 -11.81
CA ALA A 63 3.50 7.42 -10.82
C ALA A 63 2.18 6.67 -10.64
N ARG A 64 1.61 6.21 -11.75
CA ARG A 64 0.38 5.42 -11.76
C ARG A 64 0.57 4.09 -11.02
N LEU A 65 1.70 3.42 -11.22
CA LEU A 65 2.04 2.19 -10.50
C LEU A 65 2.17 2.42 -8.99
N ILE A 66 2.79 3.53 -8.59
CA ILE A 66 2.87 3.91 -7.16
C ILE A 66 1.47 4.00 -6.54
N LEU A 67 0.53 4.64 -7.22
CA LEU A 67 -0.87 4.75 -6.78
C LEU A 67 -1.53 3.38 -6.64
N ILE A 68 -1.35 2.52 -7.62
CA ILE A 68 -1.91 1.16 -7.61
C ILE A 68 -1.39 0.40 -6.40
N LEU A 69 -0.09 0.41 -6.16
CA LEU A 69 0.54 -0.30 -5.04
C LEU A 69 0.09 0.26 -3.68
N ARG A 70 -0.05 1.56 -3.55
CA ARG A 70 -0.54 2.21 -2.32
C ARG A 70 -2.00 1.85 -2.05
N ALA A 71 -2.85 1.91 -3.05
CA ALA A 71 -4.26 1.54 -2.93
C ALA A 71 -4.43 0.06 -2.57
N LYS A 72 -3.61 -0.81 -3.15
CA LYS A 72 -3.58 -2.24 -2.78
C LYS A 72 -3.18 -2.43 -1.32
N ALA A 73 -2.19 -1.69 -0.84
CA ALA A 73 -1.72 -1.78 0.55
C ALA A 73 -2.79 -1.43 1.58
N ILE A 74 -3.73 -0.55 1.25
CA ILE A 74 -4.88 -0.21 2.12
C ILE A 74 -6.14 -1.03 1.84
N GLY A 75 -6.02 -2.09 1.03
CA GLY A 75 -7.11 -3.04 0.77
C GLY A 75 -8.11 -2.63 -0.30
N SER A 76 -7.77 -1.68 -1.17
CA SER A 76 -8.64 -1.32 -2.29
C SER A 76 -8.71 -2.45 -3.32
N SER A 77 -9.90 -2.67 -3.87
CA SER A 77 -10.11 -3.61 -4.98
C SER A 77 -9.55 -3.05 -6.29
N LEU A 78 -9.29 -3.92 -7.26
CA LEU A 78 -8.85 -3.48 -8.59
C LEU A 78 -9.89 -2.57 -9.26
N ALA A 79 -11.19 -2.82 -9.05
CA ALA A 79 -12.27 -1.99 -9.57
C ALA A 79 -12.25 -0.58 -8.95
N GLU A 80 -12.05 -0.47 -7.64
CA GLU A 80 -11.89 0.82 -6.94
C GLU A 80 -10.68 1.58 -7.45
N ILE A 81 -9.55 0.90 -7.64
CA ILE A 81 -8.31 1.50 -8.16
C ILE A 81 -8.53 2.03 -9.57
N LYS A 82 -9.17 1.26 -10.43
CA LYS A 82 -9.48 1.66 -11.80
C LYS A 82 -10.38 2.88 -11.82
N HIS A 83 -11.43 2.89 -11.00
CA HIS A 83 -12.33 4.03 -10.85
C HIS A 83 -11.57 5.29 -10.41
N TYR A 84 -10.71 5.17 -9.41
CA TYR A 84 -9.86 6.26 -8.95
C TYR A 84 -8.99 6.85 -10.06
N LEU A 85 -8.33 5.98 -10.84
CA LEU A 85 -7.48 6.41 -11.93
C LEU A 85 -8.26 7.13 -13.06
N GLU A 86 -9.50 6.70 -13.31
CA GLU A 86 -10.39 7.30 -14.30
C GLU A 86 -10.94 8.68 -13.88
N LEU A 87 -11.07 8.94 -12.57
CA LEU A 87 -11.55 10.22 -12.04
C LEU A 87 -10.65 11.40 -12.39
N TYR A 88 -9.39 11.17 -12.71
CA TYR A 88 -8.44 12.24 -12.99
C TYR A 88 -8.72 12.97 -14.31
N GLY A 89 -9.27 12.27 -15.32
CA GLY A 89 -9.51 12.80 -16.65
C GLY A 89 -8.23 13.00 -17.47
N ALA A 90 -8.41 13.30 -18.76
CA ALA A 90 -7.30 13.45 -19.70
C ALA A 90 -6.49 14.74 -19.47
N HIS A 91 -7.12 15.79 -18.98
CA HIS A 91 -6.53 17.13 -18.79
C HIS A 91 -6.51 17.57 -17.32
N GLY A 92 -6.68 16.65 -16.39
CA GLY A 92 -6.68 16.96 -14.96
C GLY A 92 -7.96 17.63 -14.43
N GLU A 93 -9.03 17.66 -15.22
CA GLU A 93 -10.32 18.25 -14.84
C GLU A 93 -11.02 17.52 -13.69
N GLY A 94 -10.70 16.25 -13.50
CA GLY A 94 -11.22 15.42 -12.40
C GLY A 94 -10.40 15.47 -11.11
N ARG A 95 -9.37 16.33 -11.01
CA ARG A 95 -8.43 16.33 -9.89
C ARG A 95 -9.09 16.54 -8.52
N ALA A 96 -10.03 17.48 -8.41
CA ALA A 96 -10.71 17.72 -7.15
C ALA A 96 -11.55 16.51 -6.72
N THR A 97 -12.25 15.88 -7.65
CA THR A 97 -13.04 14.67 -7.41
C THR A 97 -12.14 13.51 -7.01
N GLN A 98 -11.01 13.36 -7.69
CA GLN A 98 -10.00 12.36 -7.36
C GLN A 98 -9.44 12.53 -5.95
N LEU A 99 -9.13 13.76 -5.56
CA LEU A 99 -8.61 14.06 -4.23
C LEU A 99 -9.65 13.79 -3.13
N ARG A 100 -10.91 14.14 -3.36
CA ARG A 100 -11.99 13.80 -2.42
C ARG A 100 -12.12 12.29 -2.25
N PHE A 101 -12.07 11.54 -3.33
CA PHE A 101 -12.10 10.08 -3.27
C PHE A 101 -10.94 9.52 -2.43
N VAL A 102 -9.73 10.05 -2.62
CA VAL A 102 -8.56 9.63 -1.83
C VAL A 102 -8.74 9.97 -0.36
N ILE A 103 -9.23 11.18 -0.05
CA ILE A 103 -9.47 11.61 1.33
C ILE A 103 -10.46 10.65 2.00
N ASP A 104 -11.60 10.42 1.39
CA ASP A 104 -12.63 9.54 1.95
C ASP A 104 -12.11 8.11 2.14
N ARG A 105 -11.39 7.59 1.15
CA ARG A 105 -10.85 6.22 1.20
C ARG A 105 -9.76 6.07 2.26
N THR A 106 -8.87 7.05 2.36
CA THR A 106 -7.79 7.03 3.36
C THR A 106 -8.31 7.25 4.77
N GLU A 107 -9.27 8.13 4.97
CA GLU A 107 -9.94 8.33 6.28
C GLU A 107 -10.60 7.04 6.76
N ALA A 108 -11.33 6.36 5.90
CA ALA A 108 -11.94 5.08 6.21
C ALA A 108 -10.90 4.01 6.58
N ALA A 109 -9.81 3.93 5.82
CA ALA A 109 -8.71 2.99 6.09
C ALA A 109 -7.99 3.30 7.40
N ILE A 110 -7.74 4.57 7.70
CA ILE A 110 -7.12 5.02 8.96
C ILE A 110 -8.00 4.60 10.14
N LYS A 111 -9.29 4.88 10.06
CA LYS A 111 -10.25 4.53 11.12
C LYS A 111 -10.28 3.02 11.40
N ASP A 112 -10.29 2.21 10.34
CA ASP A 112 -10.26 0.75 10.46
C ASP A 112 -8.95 0.25 11.10
N LEU A 113 -7.81 0.78 10.68
CA LEU A 113 -6.51 0.42 11.22
C LEU A 113 -6.35 0.85 12.69
N GLU A 114 -6.84 2.01 13.07
CA GLU A 114 -6.85 2.48 14.46
C GLU A 114 -7.67 1.56 15.35
N ALA A 115 -8.85 1.14 14.88
CA ALA A 115 -9.68 0.18 15.60
C ALA A 115 -8.98 -1.17 15.79
N ARG A 116 -8.31 -1.67 14.75
CA ARG A 116 -7.52 -2.91 14.84
C ARG A 116 -6.34 -2.77 15.79
N ARG A 117 -5.64 -1.64 15.76
CA ARG A 117 -4.54 -1.34 16.68
C ARG A 117 -5.04 -1.36 18.13
N ASP A 118 -6.16 -0.70 18.42
CA ASP A 118 -6.74 -0.65 19.77
C ASP A 118 -7.13 -2.05 20.26
N ASN A 119 -7.71 -2.88 19.40
CA ASN A 119 -8.02 -4.27 19.70
C ASN A 119 -6.78 -5.10 20.00
N ILE A 120 -5.71 -4.91 19.23
CA ILE A 120 -4.43 -5.58 19.46
C ILE A 120 -3.82 -5.15 20.79
N GLU A 121 -3.83 -3.87 21.11
CA GLU A 121 -3.31 -3.34 22.38
C GLU A 121 -4.07 -3.92 23.57
N THR A 122 -5.40 -4.00 23.47
CA THR A 122 -6.25 -4.63 24.50
C THR A 122 -5.91 -6.10 24.69
N THR A 123 -5.80 -6.85 23.61
CA THR A 123 -5.43 -8.27 23.64
C THR A 123 -4.05 -8.49 24.23
N LEU A 124 -3.08 -7.66 23.87
CA LEU A 124 -1.73 -7.72 24.45
C LEU A 124 -1.75 -7.48 25.95
N ALA A 125 -2.52 -6.50 26.42
CA ALA A 125 -2.63 -6.21 27.86
C ALA A 125 -3.23 -7.41 28.63
N GLU A 126 -4.26 -8.04 28.06
CA GLU A 126 -4.88 -9.25 28.65
C GLU A 126 -3.89 -10.42 28.71
N LEU A 127 -3.20 -10.69 27.61
CA LEU A 127 -2.22 -11.78 27.55
C LEU A 127 -1.05 -11.55 28.51
N ARG A 128 -0.57 -10.33 28.64
CA ARG A 128 0.48 -9.97 29.58
C ARG A 128 0.04 -10.18 31.02
N LEU A 129 -1.19 -9.84 31.35
CA LEU A 129 -1.78 -10.08 32.67
C LEU A 129 -1.85 -11.58 32.96
N ILE A 130 -2.39 -12.37 32.05
CA ILE A 130 -2.47 -13.84 32.18
C ILE A 130 -1.08 -14.44 32.37
N ASN A 131 -0.11 -13.99 31.58
CA ASN A 131 1.28 -14.45 31.66
C ASN A 131 1.88 -14.17 33.06
N ARG A 132 1.71 -12.95 33.58
CA ARG A 132 2.22 -12.58 34.90
C ARG A 132 1.57 -13.40 36.00
N MET A 133 0.26 -13.59 35.97
CA MET A 133 -0.49 -14.39 36.95
C MET A 133 -0.03 -15.86 36.91
N SER A 134 0.12 -16.42 35.72
CA SER A 134 0.58 -17.80 35.54
C SER A 134 2.01 -18.01 36.06
N ARG A 135 2.91 -17.08 35.82
CA ARG A 135 4.26 -17.11 36.35
C ARG A 135 4.29 -17.10 37.88
N ARG A 136 3.51 -16.22 38.50
CA ARG A 136 3.38 -16.17 39.98
C ARG A 136 2.85 -17.47 40.53
N THR A 137 1.84 -18.05 39.91
CA THR A 137 1.26 -19.34 40.34
C THR A 137 2.29 -20.46 40.20
N LEU A 138 3.01 -20.50 39.09
CA LEU A 138 4.05 -21.49 38.86
C LEU A 138 5.19 -21.37 39.91
N ASP A 139 5.62 -20.17 40.19
CA ASP A 139 6.67 -19.93 41.20
C ASP A 139 6.20 -20.36 42.60
N GLY A 140 4.95 -20.08 42.95
CA GLY A 140 4.36 -20.54 44.20
C GLY A 140 4.27 -22.06 44.31
N LEU A 141 3.97 -22.77 43.21
CA LEU A 141 3.99 -24.23 43.18
C LEU A 141 5.39 -24.80 43.33
N LYS A 142 6.40 -24.19 42.74
CA LYS A 142 7.80 -24.58 42.86
C LYS A 142 8.29 -24.42 44.30
N GLU A 143 7.95 -23.33 44.99
CA GLU A 143 8.28 -23.09 46.36
C GLU A 143 7.64 -24.13 47.30
N LYS A 144 6.37 -24.51 47.05
CA LYS A 144 5.71 -25.57 47.81
C LYS A 144 6.39 -26.94 47.63
N GLN A 145 6.84 -27.25 46.41
CA GLN A 145 7.57 -28.50 46.15
C GLN A 145 8.92 -28.55 46.86
N LEU A 146 9.61 -27.43 47.00
CA LEU A 146 10.86 -27.33 47.70
C LEU A 146 10.74 -27.47 49.22
N LYS A 147 9.59 -27.14 49.79
CA LYS A 147 9.30 -27.19 51.25
C LYS A 147 8.68 -28.51 51.71
N SER A 148 8.31 -29.40 50.83
CA SER A 148 7.75 -30.72 51.17
C SER A 148 8.78 -31.83 51.21
#